data_172c398a037578b15acecc270330a7f0
#
_entry.id   172c398a037578b15acecc270330a7f0
#
_cell.length_a   1.000
_cell.length_b   1.000
_cell.length_c   1.000
_cell.angle_alpha   90.00
_cell.angle_beta   90.00
_cell.angle_gamma   90.00
#
_symmetry.space_group_name_H-M   'P 1'
#
loop_
_entity.id
_entity.type
_entity.pdbx_description
1 polymer ?
#
loop_
_entity_poly.entity_id
_entity_poly.type
_entity_poly.pdbx_seq_one_letter_code
_entity_poly.pdbx_strand_id
1 'polypeptide(L)'
;MIHSIAQKEFISTLRDRRFVVLSVLLLALLLAATLVGRAGYRTLQRERLVAQQTVNDQFHHQPNRHPHRVAHYGSFAFRPRSGLSFLDAGLDSFTGASVYLEAHQQNSVNFSQAQQSGSLIRFGELTVAFVLQVLMPLLIIFLCFSAFTEERETGTLKLLVSQGVALRRVAWGKIAGYGRAVALVVGPALALAAWLLFGEEAYAHSADVWVRLALFVVGYAVYFFLWIVGAVVVSARQRHGRSALVLLLGCWMLGCIILPKATANLGATLFPTITKAQMDADVHEAAQKGINGHDPQDQRSAAIKANLLKQYGVDSEEKLPVSVAGLVMAESEAYTSKVYQQHFADLTRTYERQNAISDWAGLLNPYQAIRPLSMGLAGSDFAHYVHFQQAAEAYRYQLVQRLNRLQAGMGYGDKERKLDAATWRAIPTFAYQAPPVGWALGYLLLPALALLLWAVGLSWLGLKLIDKTPVV
;
A
#
# COMPACT_ATOMS: atom_id res chain seq x y z
N MET A 1 -31.76 30.18 1.62
CA MET A 1 -32.38 29.28 0.65
C MET A 1 -31.60 27.96 0.47
N ILE A 2 -30.29 27.94 0.06
CA ILE A 2 -29.51 26.68 -0.03
C ILE A 2 -29.53 25.92 1.29
N HIS A 3 -29.30 26.60 2.42
CA HIS A 3 -29.33 26.02 3.75
C HIS A 3 -30.68 25.37 4.10
N SER A 4 -31.81 26.07 3.78
CA SER A 4 -33.15 25.56 4.04
C SER A 4 -33.47 24.31 3.20
N ILE A 5 -33.02 24.30 1.93
CA ILE A 5 -33.15 23.12 1.05
C ILE A 5 -32.30 21.97 1.62
N ALA A 6 -31.05 22.23 2.01
CA ALA A 6 -30.18 21.23 2.59
C ALA A 6 -30.76 20.63 3.90
N GLN A 7 -31.34 21.46 4.74
CA GLN A 7 -32.00 21.01 5.98
C GLN A 7 -33.23 20.15 5.68
N LYS A 8 -34.05 20.58 4.71
CA LYS A 8 -35.26 19.83 4.28
C LYS A 8 -34.83 18.45 3.73
N GLU A 9 -33.84 18.41 2.83
CA GLU A 9 -33.35 17.15 2.25
C GLU A 9 -32.76 16.23 3.31
N PHE A 10 -31.93 16.75 4.22
CA PHE A 10 -31.38 15.98 5.33
C PHE A 10 -32.46 15.36 6.22
N ILE A 11 -33.45 16.16 6.63
CA ILE A 11 -34.54 15.66 7.46
C ILE A 11 -35.41 14.64 6.70
N SER A 12 -35.70 14.90 5.41
CA SER A 12 -36.45 13.98 4.56
C SER A 12 -35.72 12.63 4.44
N THR A 13 -34.38 12.67 4.20
CA THR A 13 -33.55 11.50 4.17
C THR A 13 -33.59 10.68 5.45
N LEU A 14 -33.51 11.33 6.61
CA LEU A 14 -33.57 10.64 7.91
C LEU A 14 -34.96 10.03 8.22
N ARG A 15 -35.99 10.48 7.53
CA ARG A 15 -37.35 9.91 7.65
C ARG A 15 -37.62 8.77 6.68
N ASP A 16 -36.76 8.59 5.64
CA ASP A 16 -36.88 7.46 4.73
C ASP A 16 -36.38 6.17 5.41
N ARG A 17 -37.31 5.27 5.70
CA ARG A 17 -37.02 3.98 6.34
C ARG A 17 -35.99 3.15 5.57
N ARG A 18 -35.95 3.22 4.23
CA ARG A 18 -35.00 2.49 3.39
C ARG A 18 -33.57 3.00 3.63
N PHE A 19 -33.44 4.33 3.65
CA PHE A 19 -32.15 4.95 3.96
C PHE A 19 -31.68 4.60 5.38
N VAL A 20 -32.55 4.67 6.37
CA VAL A 20 -32.20 4.37 7.77
C VAL A 20 -31.70 2.93 7.91
N VAL A 21 -32.43 1.96 7.35
CA VAL A 21 -32.03 0.53 7.41
C VAL A 21 -30.68 0.30 6.75
N LEU A 22 -30.47 0.80 5.53
CA LEU A 22 -29.20 0.66 4.80
C LEU A 22 -28.06 1.37 5.52
N SER A 23 -28.31 2.56 6.06
CA SER A 23 -27.32 3.34 6.82
C SER A 23 -26.90 2.65 8.11
N VAL A 24 -27.85 2.10 8.86
CA VAL A 24 -27.55 1.33 10.09
C VAL A 24 -26.73 0.09 9.75
N LEU A 25 -27.08 -0.63 8.70
CA LEU A 25 -26.34 -1.80 8.24
C LEU A 25 -24.90 -1.43 7.83
N LEU A 26 -24.73 -0.36 7.03
CA LEU A 26 -23.40 0.07 6.59
C LEU A 26 -22.57 0.65 7.75
N LEU A 27 -23.18 1.40 8.67
CA LEU A 27 -22.48 1.86 9.86
C LEU A 27 -22.05 0.67 10.72
N ALA A 28 -22.89 -0.33 10.92
CA ALA A 28 -22.53 -1.55 11.63
C ALA A 28 -21.36 -2.28 10.96
N LEU A 29 -21.37 -2.39 9.61
CA LEU A 29 -20.26 -2.97 8.85
C LEU A 29 -18.98 -2.15 8.99
N LEU A 30 -19.06 -0.80 8.93
CA LEU A 30 -17.88 0.07 9.11
C LEU A 30 -17.29 -0.07 10.51
N LEU A 31 -18.14 -0.07 11.54
CA LEU A 31 -17.69 -0.26 12.92
C LEU A 31 -17.07 -1.64 13.12
N ALA A 32 -17.73 -2.68 12.62
CA ALA A 32 -17.22 -4.05 12.68
C ALA A 32 -15.88 -4.17 11.94
N ALA A 33 -15.77 -3.64 10.71
CA ALA A 33 -14.52 -3.65 9.94
C ALA A 33 -13.40 -2.89 10.66
N THR A 34 -13.71 -1.74 11.29
CA THR A 34 -12.76 -0.97 12.08
C THR A 34 -12.24 -1.75 13.29
N LEU A 35 -13.14 -2.38 14.05
CA LEU A 35 -12.78 -3.14 15.25
C LEU A 35 -12.02 -4.42 14.91
N VAL A 36 -12.51 -5.19 13.93
CA VAL A 36 -11.87 -6.44 13.48
C VAL A 36 -10.51 -6.14 12.84
N GLY A 37 -10.44 -5.14 11.96
CA GLY A 37 -9.18 -4.69 11.36
C GLY A 37 -8.17 -4.26 12.41
N ARG A 38 -8.63 -3.54 13.44
CA ARG A 38 -7.76 -3.12 14.56
C ARG A 38 -7.29 -4.29 15.42
N ALA A 39 -8.18 -5.24 15.73
CA ALA A 39 -7.81 -6.44 16.48
C ALA A 39 -6.76 -7.26 15.71
N GLY A 40 -6.98 -7.51 14.42
CA GLY A 40 -6.03 -8.18 13.55
C GLY A 40 -4.67 -7.46 13.46
N TYR A 41 -4.70 -6.13 13.29
CA TYR A 41 -3.49 -5.31 13.33
C TYR A 41 -2.69 -5.51 14.63
N ARG A 42 -3.34 -5.44 15.79
CA ARG A 42 -2.67 -5.60 17.10
C ARG A 42 -2.07 -7.00 17.26
N THR A 43 -2.78 -8.04 16.84
CA THR A 43 -2.28 -9.42 16.89
C THR A 43 -1.01 -9.57 16.04
N LEU A 44 -1.07 -9.18 14.78
CA LEU A 44 0.08 -9.27 13.87
C LEU A 44 1.27 -8.41 14.33
N GLN A 45 1.00 -7.24 14.90
CA GLN A 45 2.07 -6.38 15.43
C GLN A 45 2.76 -7.01 16.65
N ARG A 46 2.01 -7.65 17.55
CA ARG A 46 2.57 -8.40 18.69
C ARG A 46 3.40 -9.59 18.22
N GLU A 47 2.86 -10.41 17.32
CA GLU A 47 3.55 -11.56 16.76
C GLU A 47 4.87 -11.14 16.09
N ARG A 48 4.84 -10.05 15.30
CA ARG A 48 6.02 -9.47 14.69
C ARG A 48 7.07 -9.05 15.71
N LEU A 49 6.66 -8.35 16.77
CA LEU A 49 7.59 -7.90 17.83
C LEU A 49 8.25 -9.08 18.52
N VAL A 50 7.47 -10.09 18.90
CA VAL A 50 7.99 -11.32 19.54
C VAL A 50 8.95 -12.05 18.58
N ALA A 51 8.56 -12.23 17.32
CA ALA A 51 9.40 -12.88 16.32
C ALA A 51 10.71 -12.11 16.09
N GLN A 52 10.65 -10.77 15.96
CA GLN A 52 11.85 -9.96 15.79
C GLN A 52 12.78 -10.03 17.01
N GLN A 53 12.23 -10.00 18.23
CA GLN A 53 13.02 -10.14 19.45
C GLN A 53 13.67 -11.52 19.51
N THR A 54 12.90 -12.59 19.25
CA THR A 54 13.42 -13.97 19.27
C THR A 54 14.59 -14.13 18.30
N VAL A 55 14.45 -13.63 17.07
CA VAL A 55 15.52 -13.71 16.05
C VAL A 55 16.72 -12.87 16.43
N ASN A 56 16.53 -11.68 16.98
CA ASN A 56 17.62 -10.83 17.48
C ASN A 56 18.37 -11.53 18.60
N ASP A 57 17.66 -12.13 19.56
CA ASP A 57 18.25 -12.87 20.67
C ASP A 57 19.03 -14.09 20.18
N GLN A 58 18.47 -14.85 19.23
CA GLN A 58 19.16 -15.99 18.61
C GLN A 58 20.44 -15.55 17.88
N PHE A 59 20.42 -14.40 17.20
CA PHE A 59 21.58 -13.88 16.51
C PHE A 59 22.65 -13.42 17.51
N HIS A 60 22.29 -12.73 18.58
CA HIS A 60 23.21 -12.19 19.56
C HIS A 60 23.78 -13.26 20.53
N HIS A 61 23.03 -14.35 20.76
CA HIS A 61 23.45 -15.44 21.67
C HIS A 61 24.11 -16.61 20.92
N GLN A 62 24.54 -16.39 19.66
CA GLN A 62 25.31 -17.40 18.97
C GLN A 62 26.61 -17.73 19.75
N PRO A 63 27.02 -19.03 19.77
CA PRO A 63 28.28 -19.43 20.38
C PRO A 63 29.47 -18.84 19.59
N ASN A 64 30.67 -19.06 20.11
CA ASN A 64 31.88 -18.72 19.39
C ASN A 64 31.90 -19.44 18.05
N ARG A 65 31.91 -18.65 16.96
CA ARG A 65 31.79 -19.16 15.56
C ARG A 65 32.76 -18.42 14.65
N HIS A 66 33.06 -19.05 13.53
CA HIS A 66 33.73 -18.39 12.42
C HIS A 66 32.76 -17.39 11.73
N PRO A 67 33.20 -16.17 11.34
CA PRO A 67 32.32 -15.15 10.74
C PRO A 67 31.51 -15.63 9.54
N HIS A 68 32.12 -16.41 8.67
CA HIS A 68 31.44 -16.98 7.51
C HIS A 68 30.25 -17.88 7.89
N ARG A 69 30.39 -18.69 8.93
CA ARG A 69 29.28 -19.51 9.44
C ARG A 69 28.14 -18.67 10.04
N VAL A 70 28.46 -17.48 10.59
CA VAL A 70 27.46 -16.54 11.06
C VAL A 70 26.70 -15.90 9.89
N ALA A 71 27.42 -15.58 8.80
CA ALA A 71 26.80 -15.05 7.57
C ALA A 71 25.79 -16.02 6.95
N HIS A 72 26.06 -17.33 6.99
CA HIS A 72 25.14 -18.37 6.53
C HIS A 72 24.04 -18.72 7.53
N TYR A 73 24.25 -18.49 8.84
CA TYR A 73 23.18 -18.65 9.83
C TYR A 73 22.04 -17.70 9.56
N GLY A 74 22.36 -16.50 9.06
CA GLY A 74 21.40 -15.50 8.67
C GLY A 74 20.59 -14.92 9.83
N SER A 75 19.57 -14.16 9.47
CA SER A 75 18.60 -13.52 10.37
C SER A 75 17.30 -13.27 9.62
N PHE A 76 16.30 -12.70 10.30
CA PHE A 76 15.05 -12.28 9.64
C PHE A 76 14.79 -10.79 9.87
N ALA A 77 14.26 -10.14 8.84
CA ALA A 77 13.65 -8.84 8.94
C ALA A 77 12.13 -8.98 8.84
N PHE A 78 11.40 -8.45 9.82
CA PHE A 78 9.94 -8.47 9.83
C PHE A 78 9.38 -7.09 9.51
N ARG A 79 8.44 -7.03 8.54
CA ARG A 79 7.83 -5.78 8.10
C ARG A 79 6.81 -5.28 9.13
N PRO A 80 7.01 -4.08 9.73
CA PRO A 80 5.98 -3.47 10.54
C PRO A 80 4.84 -2.96 9.65
N ARG A 81 3.61 -3.12 10.10
CA ARG A 81 2.46 -2.51 9.46
C ARG A 81 2.30 -1.06 9.91
N SER A 82 1.87 -0.20 9.01
CA SER A 82 1.54 1.19 9.32
C SER A 82 0.35 1.28 10.28
N GLY A 83 0.30 2.34 11.09
CA GLY A 83 -0.80 2.58 12.04
C GLY A 83 -2.18 2.69 11.40
N LEU A 84 -2.26 3.05 10.11
CA LEU A 84 -3.51 3.18 9.35
C LEU A 84 -3.86 1.94 8.51
N SER A 85 -3.01 0.91 8.48
CA SER A 85 -3.25 -0.29 7.67
C SER A 85 -4.50 -1.08 8.09
N PHE A 86 -5.04 -0.87 9.29
CA PHE A 86 -6.30 -1.46 9.69
C PHE A 86 -7.52 -0.83 9.00
N LEU A 87 -7.38 0.39 8.46
CA LEU A 87 -8.42 1.04 7.63
C LEU A 87 -8.35 0.55 6.20
N ASP A 88 -7.14 0.44 5.66
CA ASP A 88 -6.89 -0.08 4.32
C ASP A 88 -5.67 -1.02 4.35
N ALA A 89 -5.93 -2.32 4.33
CA ALA A 89 -4.89 -3.34 4.31
C ALA A 89 -4.12 -3.39 2.98
N GLY A 90 -4.68 -2.83 1.92
CA GLY A 90 -4.04 -2.71 0.61
C GLY A 90 -3.44 -4.02 0.11
N LEU A 91 -2.12 -4.05 -0.05
CA LEU A 91 -1.36 -5.22 -0.48
C LEU A 91 -0.78 -6.04 0.68
N ASP A 92 -0.97 -5.62 1.93
CA ASP A 92 -0.33 -6.27 3.09
C ASP A 92 -0.63 -7.75 3.21
N SER A 93 -1.84 -8.19 2.85
CA SER A 93 -2.23 -9.60 2.90
C SER A 93 -1.56 -10.45 1.81
N PHE A 94 -1.03 -9.84 0.77
CA PHE A 94 -0.44 -10.52 -0.40
C PHE A 94 1.08 -10.45 -0.43
N THR A 95 1.70 -9.42 0.14
CA THR A 95 3.14 -9.12 -0.01
C THR A 95 4.04 -9.80 1.01
N GLY A 96 3.47 -10.54 1.97
CA GLY A 96 4.25 -11.21 3.01
C GLY A 96 4.75 -10.29 4.12
N ALA A 97 5.26 -10.91 5.19
CA ALA A 97 5.59 -10.23 6.45
C ALA A 97 7.08 -10.29 6.82
N SER A 98 7.88 -11.17 6.23
CA SER A 98 9.28 -11.37 6.62
C SER A 98 10.19 -11.68 5.45
N VAL A 99 11.46 -11.29 5.59
CA VAL A 99 12.56 -11.60 4.64
C VAL A 99 13.64 -12.33 5.42
N TYR A 100 14.12 -13.45 4.88
CA TYR A 100 15.31 -14.11 5.39
C TYR A 100 16.56 -13.43 4.84
N LEU A 101 17.50 -13.11 5.73
CA LEU A 101 18.70 -12.33 5.46
C LEU A 101 19.90 -13.26 5.59
N GLU A 102 20.43 -13.73 4.49
CA GLU A 102 21.57 -14.67 4.45
C GLU A 102 22.66 -14.21 3.47
N ALA A 103 23.81 -14.84 3.56
CA ALA A 103 24.91 -14.59 2.63
C ALA A 103 24.57 -15.08 1.21
N HIS A 104 25.12 -14.42 0.20
CA HIS A 104 25.12 -14.79 -1.21
C HIS A 104 23.76 -14.80 -1.91
N GLN A 105 22.67 -14.54 -1.20
CA GLN A 105 21.33 -14.57 -1.78
C GLN A 105 20.46 -13.43 -1.24
N GLN A 106 19.78 -12.74 -2.13
CA GLN A 106 18.70 -11.83 -1.78
C GLN A 106 17.37 -12.58 -1.86
N ASN A 107 16.70 -12.73 -0.74
CA ASN A 107 15.41 -13.40 -0.67
C ASN A 107 14.25 -12.42 -0.90
N SER A 108 13.16 -12.91 -1.48
CA SER A 108 11.89 -12.21 -1.52
C SER A 108 11.16 -12.32 -0.17
N VAL A 109 10.22 -11.40 0.08
CA VAL A 109 9.38 -11.46 1.27
C VAL A 109 8.47 -12.68 1.21
N ASN A 110 8.40 -13.43 2.31
CA ASN A 110 7.65 -14.67 2.44
C ASN A 110 6.55 -14.54 3.51
N PHE A 111 5.75 -15.61 3.67
CA PHE A 111 4.68 -15.72 4.66
C PHE A 111 3.56 -14.70 4.47
N SER A 112 3.02 -14.58 3.24
CA SER A 112 1.80 -13.79 3.02
C SER A 112 0.58 -14.50 3.63
N GLN A 113 -0.36 -13.72 4.18
CA GLN A 113 -1.62 -14.28 4.68
C GLN A 113 -2.42 -14.98 3.57
N ALA A 114 -2.32 -14.46 2.34
CA ALA A 114 -2.96 -15.06 1.17
C ALA A 114 -2.44 -16.47 0.84
N GLN A 115 -1.20 -16.79 1.19
CA GLN A 115 -0.62 -18.13 1.04
C GLN A 115 -1.07 -19.10 2.16
N GLN A 116 -1.34 -18.56 3.35
CA GLN A 116 -1.66 -19.37 4.54
C GLN A 116 -3.17 -19.57 4.74
N SER A 117 -4.01 -18.71 4.15
CA SER A 117 -5.45 -18.76 4.29
C SER A 117 -6.12 -19.40 3.08
N GLY A 118 -7.24 -20.08 3.34
CA GLY A 118 -8.05 -20.71 2.30
C GLY A 118 -8.70 -19.69 1.35
N SER A 119 -9.60 -20.20 0.49
CA SER A 119 -10.22 -19.46 -0.64
C SER A 119 -10.94 -18.15 -0.30
N LEU A 120 -11.28 -17.91 0.96
CA LEU A 120 -12.03 -16.70 1.38
C LEU A 120 -11.29 -15.38 1.11
N ILE A 121 -9.97 -15.33 1.27
CA ILE A 121 -9.19 -14.11 0.96
C ILE A 121 -9.19 -13.78 -0.54
N ARG A 122 -9.42 -14.76 -1.40
CA ARG A 122 -9.54 -14.51 -2.85
C ARG A 122 -10.73 -13.63 -3.23
N PHE A 123 -11.74 -13.55 -2.38
CA PHE A 123 -12.91 -12.69 -2.56
C PHE A 123 -12.73 -11.27 -2.00
N GLY A 124 -11.57 -10.97 -1.40
CA GLY A 124 -11.25 -9.71 -0.77
C GLY A 124 -11.57 -9.69 0.73
N GLU A 125 -10.78 -8.96 1.48
CA GLU A 125 -11.02 -8.74 2.91
C GLU A 125 -12.09 -7.67 3.08
N LEU A 126 -13.00 -7.85 4.06
CA LEU A 126 -13.95 -6.82 4.45
C LEU A 126 -13.22 -5.73 5.27
N THR A 127 -12.53 -4.85 4.57
CA THR A 127 -11.83 -3.72 5.17
C THR A 127 -12.71 -2.48 5.22
N VAL A 128 -12.35 -1.51 6.05
CA VAL A 128 -13.02 -0.20 6.06
C VAL A 128 -12.94 0.45 4.67
N ALA A 129 -11.78 0.36 4.02
CA ALA A 129 -11.59 0.88 2.65
C ALA A 129 -12.54 0.23 1.64
N PHE A 130 -12.74 -1.09 1.69
CA PHE A 130 -13.72 -1.76 0.82
C PHE A 130 -15.13 -1.21 1.01
N VAL A 131 -15.57 -1.03 2.25
CA VAL A 131 -16.89 -0.46 2.53
C VAL A 131 -16.99 0.97 2.02
N LEU A 132 -15.97 1.80 2.26
CA LEU A 132 -15.94 3.20 1.82
C LEU A 132 -15.86 3.34 0.28
N GLN A 133 -15.10 2.48 -0.38
CA GLN A 133 -14.85 2.58 -1.83
C GLN A 133 -15.96 1.97 -2.68
N VAL A 134 -16.58 0.90 -2.21
CA VAL A 134 -17.50 0.09 -3.01
C VAL A 134 -18.94 0.17 -2.50
N LEU A 135 -19.17 0.00 -1.20
CA LEU A 135 -20.52 -0.07 -0.65
C LEU A 135 -21.13 1.32 -0.38
N MET A 136 -20.33 2.29 0.08
CA MET A 136 -20.81 3.66 0.29
C MET A 136 -21.32 4.33 -0.98
N PRO A 137 -20.68 4.21 -2.15
CA PRO A 137 -21.25 4.67 -3.42
C PRO A 137 -22.64 4.10 -3.72
N LEU A 138 -22.90 2.83 -3.39
CA LEU A 138 -24.25 2.25 -3.55
C LEU A 138 -25.27 2.93 -2.66
N LEU A 139 -24.94 3.18 -1.38
CA LEU A 139 -25.81 3.94 -0.50
C LEU A 139 -26.10 5.34 -1.06
N ILE A 140 -25.05 6.03 -1.56
CA ILE A 140 -25.20 7.36 -2.15
C ILE A 140 -26.10 7.31 -3.40
N ILE A 141 -25.96 6.30 -4.24
CA ILE A 141 -26.83 6.09 -5.40
C ILE A 141 -28.27 5.91 -4.95
N PHE A 142 -28.54 5.01 -3.99
CA PHE A 142 -29.89 4.80 -3.46
C PHE A 142 -30.48 6.03 -2.76
N LEU A 143 -29.62 6.89 -2.22
CA LEU A 143 -30.03 8.15 -1.62
C LEU A 143 -30.41 9.23 -2.65
N CYS A 144 -29.62 9.32 -3.74
CA CYS A 144 -29.66 10.47 -4.64
C CYS A 144 -30.37 10.21 -5.99
N PHE A 145 -30.65 8.95 -6.37
CA PHE A 145 -31.19 8.64 -7.71
C PHE A 145 -32.52 9.34 -8.02
N SER A 146 -33.34 9.60 -7.00
CA SER A 146 -34.64 10.26 -7.15
C SER A 146 -34.59 11.77 -6.87
N ALA A 147 -33.43 12.35 -6.65
CA ALA A 147 -33.26 13.72 -6.18
C ALA A 147 -34.03 14.80 -6.97
N PHE A 148 -34.12 14.68 -8.28
CA PHE A 148 -34.89 15.56 -9.16
C PHE A 148 -36.06 14.85 -9.83
N THR A 149 -35.97 13.54 -10.06
CA THR A 149 -37.03 12.79 -10.73
C THR A 149 -38.29 12.73 -9.90
N GLU A 150 -38.20 12.56 -8.60
CA GLU A 150 -39.36 12.58 -7.69
C GLU A 150 -40.10 13.93 -7.69
N GLU A 151 -39.34 15.05 -7.62
CA GLU A 151 -39.95 16.39 -7.70
C GLU A 151 -40.56 16.70 -9.08
N ARG A 152 -40.03 16.09 -10.13
CA ARG A 152 -40.61 16.17 -11.47
C ARG A 152 -41.88 15.35 -11.58
N GLU A 153 -41.87 14.11 -11.11
CA GLU A 153 -42.99 13.19 -11.15
C GLU A 153 -44.18 13.71 -10.30
N THR A 154 -43.92 14.39 -9.17
CA THR A 154 -44.91 15.02 -8.30
C THR A 154 -45.32 16.42 -8.75
N GLY A 155 -44.67 17.02 -9.75
CA GLY A 155 -44.91 18.36 -10.23
C GLY A 155 -44.35 19.49 -9.34
N THR A 156 -43.72 19.16 -8.20
CA THR A 156 -43.15 20.17 -7.27
C THR A 156 -41.96 20.91 -7.87
N LEU A 157 -41.25 20.33 -8.82
CA LEU A 157 -40.18 21.01 -9.56
C LEU A 157 -40.68 22.22 -10.34
N LYS A 158 -41.85 22.11 -10.97
CA LYS A 158 -42.51 23.24 -11.68
C LYS A 158 -42.85 24.39 -10.74
N LEU A 159 -43.36 24.07 -9.55
CA LEU A 159 -43.67 25.09 -8.53
C LEU A 159 -42.43 25.84 -8.05
N LEU A 160 -41.34 25.14 -7.80
CA LEU A 160 -40.05 25.75 -7.41
C LEU A 160 -39.53 26.72 -8.47
N VAL A 161 -39.55 26.29 -9.75
CA VAL A 161 -39.08 27.13 -10.86
C VAL A 161 -40.01 28.32 -11.12
N SER A 162 -41.33 28.15 -11.03
CA SER A 162 -42.29 29.25 -11.17
C SER A 162 -42.17 30.33 -10.08
N GLN A 163 -41.64 29.95 -8.91
CA GLN A 163 -41.29 30.87 -7.82
C GLN A 163 -39.90 31.55 -8.04
N GLY A 164 -39.27 31.38 -9.18
CA GLY A 164 -37.99 32.00 -9.50
C GLY A 164 -36.79 31.34 -8.84
N VAL A 165 -36.93 30.12 -8.32
CA VAL A 165 -35.80 29.38 -7.72
C VAL A 165 -34.91 28.76 -8.82
N ALA A 166 -33.65 29.21 -8.90
CA ALA A 166 -32.71 28.67 -9.85
C ALA A 166 -32.38 27.19 -9.52
N LEU A 167 -32.41 26.31 -10.54
CA LEU A 167 -32.15 24.87 -10.38
C LEU A 167 -30.79 24.58 -9.75
N ARG A 168 -29.75 25.41 -10.04
CA ARG A 168 -28.46 25.30 -9.38
C ARG A 168 -28.54 25.43 -7.85
N ARG A 169 -29.38 26.36 -7.35
CA ARG A 169 -29.55 26.52 -5.90
C ARG A 169 -30.24 25.31 -5.27
N VAL A 170 -31.18 24.71 -6.00
CA VAL A 170 -31.82 23.46 -5.58
C VAL A 170 -30.79 22.34 -5.54
N ALA A 171 -30.00 22.18 -6.58
CA ALA A 171 -28.97 21.16 -6.66
C ALA A 171 -27.95 21.27 -5.51
N TRP A 172 -27.39 22.47 -5.27
CA TRP A 172 -26.44 22.67 -4.17
C TRP A 172 -27.06 22.41 -2.80
N GLY A 173 -28.32 22.78 -2.61
CA GLY A 173 -29.05 22.45 -1.38
C GLY A 173 -29.17 20.93 -1.19
N LYS A 174 -29.54 20.19 -2.24
CA LYS A 174 -29.64 18.73 -2.22
C LYS A 174 -28.27 18.07 -1.97
N ILE A 175 -27.22 18.48 -2.71
CA ILE A 175 -25.86 17.98 -2.52
C ILE A 175 -25.41 18.19 -1.06
N ALA A 176 -25.65 19.36 -0.49
CA ALA A 176 -25.28 19.64 0.91
C ALA A 176 -26.12 18.82 1.92
N GLY A 177 -27.40 18.58 1.64
CA GLY A 177 -28.27 17.75 2.47
C GLY A 177 -27.81 16.28 2.48
N TYR A 178 -27.59 15.71 1.31
CA TYR A 178 -27.10 14.34 1.16
C TYR A 178 -25.68 14.17 1.72
N GLY A 179 -24.81 15.17 1.54
CA GLY A 179 -23.46 15.17 2.14
C GLY A 179 -23.49 15.07 3.66
N ARG A 180 -24.43 15.77 4.33
CA ARG A 180 -24.63 15.65 5.78
C ARG A 180 -25.11 14.25 6.18
N ALA A 181 -26.02 13.66 5.40
CA ALA A 181 -26.51 12.30 5.66
C ALA A 181 -25.39 11.26 5.53
N VAL A 182 -24.53 11.37 4.49
CA VAL A 182 -23.35 10.52 4.32
C VAL A 182 -22.35 10.71 5.47
N ALA A 183 -22.09 11.96 5.86
CA ALA A 183 -21.20 12.26 6.98
C ALA A 183 -21.70 11.67 8.32
N LEU A 184 -23.01 11.61 8.53
CA LEU A 184 -23.61 10.98 9.71
C LEU A 184 -23.35 9.45 9.74
N VAL A 185 -23.29 8.79 8.58
CA VAL A 185 -23.02 7.35 8.49
C VAL A 185 -21.53 7.04 8.65
N VAL A 186 -20.66 7.83 8.00
CA VAL A 186 -19.20 7.55 8.00
C VAL A 186 -18.50 8.13 9.24
N GLY A 187 -18.97 9.27 9.74
CA GLY A 187 -18.35 10.01 10.84
C GLY A 187 -18.07 9.18 12.09
N PRO A 188 -19.02 8.41 12.61
CA PRO A 188 -18.80 7.58 13.81
C PRO A 188 -17.68 6.56 13.65
N ALA A 189 -17.55 5.93 12.47
CA ALA A 189 -16.50 4.96 12.21
C ALA A 189 -15.11 5.62 12.12
N LEU A 190 -15.03 6.80 11.49
CA LEU A 190 -13.78 7.58 11.44
C LEU A 190 -13.41 8.14 12.82
N ALA A 191 -14.39 8.58 13.62
CA ALA A 191 -14.17 8.99 15.01
C ALA A 191 -13.65 7.83 15.87
N LEU A 192 -14.23 6.64 15.71
CA LEU A 192 -13.74 5.42 16.37
C LEU A 192 -12.30 5.11 15.94
N ALA A 193 -11.99 5.19 14.65
CA ALA A 193 -10.64 4.97 14.15
C ALA A 193 -9.63 5.96 14.75
N ALA A 194 -9.99 7.25 14.79
CA ALA A 194 -9.15 8.27 15.41
C ALA A 194 -8.96 8.01 16.92
N TRP A 195 -10.01 7.63 17.63
CA TRP A 195 -9.94 7.27 19.04
C TRP A 195 -9.03 6.06 19.30
N LEU A 196 -9.12 5.03 18.46
CA LEU A 196 -8.27 3.84 18.54
C LEU A 196 -6.80 4.15 18.27
N LEU A 197 -6.49 5.10 17.38
CA LEU A 197 -5.13 5.59 17.13
C LEU A 197 -4.60 6.42 18.29
N PHE A 198 -5.43 7.31 18.84
CA PHE A 198 -5.06 8.12 20.00
C PHE A 198 -4.74 7.27 21.25
N GLY A 199 -5.42 6.14 21.43
CA GLY A 199 -5.16 5.19 22.51
C GLY A 199 -3.86 4.39 22.41
N GLU A 200 -3.03 4.61 21.36
CA GLU A 200 -1.72 3.96 21.18
C GLU A 200 -0.62 5.00 21.32
N GLU A 201 0.24 4.86 22.33
CA GLU A 201 1.33 5.80 22.61
C GLU A 201 2.23 6.05 21.38
N ALA A 202 2.50 5.00 20.60
CA ALA A 202 3.31 5.09 19.38
C ALA A 202 2.70 6.01 18.30
N TYR A 203 1.39 6.25 18.31
CA TYR A 203 0.68 7.05 17.30
C TYR A 203 0.04 8.32 17.85
N ALA A 204 -0.26 8.37 19.14
CA ALA A 204 -0.93 9.50 19.77
C ALA A 204 -0.24 10.85 19.49
N HIS A 205 1.09 10.85 19.51
CA HIS A 205 1.93 12.04 19.32
C HIS A 205 2.62 12.10 17.94
N SER A 206 2.30 11.19 17.01
CA SER A 206 2.89 11.16 15.68
C SER A 206 2.15 12.09 14.72
N ALA A 207 2.72 13.26 14.43
CA ALA A 207 2.17 14.19 13.46
C ALA A 207 1.97 13.52 12.07
N ASP A 208 2.87 12.62 11.67
CA ASP A 208 2.78 11.87 10.40
C ASP A 208 1.49 11.06 10.32
N VAL A 209 1.15 10.31 11.36
CA VAL A 209 -0.07 9.47 11.40
C VAL A 209 -1.33 10.33 11.32
N TRP A 210 -1.36 11.46 12.04
CA TRP A 210 -2.53 12.35 12.03
C TRP A 210 -2.70 13.09 10.69
N VAL A 211 -1.61 13.50 10.05
CA VAL A 211 -1.65 14.08 8.70
C VAL A 211 -2.14 13.05 7.69
N ARG A 212 -1.66 11.80 7.74
CA ARG A 212 -2.14 10.71 6.88
C ARG A 212 -3.63 10.47 7.08
N LEU A 213 -4.11 10.41 8.33
CA LEU A 213 -5.54 10.25 8.64
C LEU A 213 -6.37 11.41 8.11
N ALA A 214 -5.93 12.65 8.30
CA ALA A 214 -6.63 13.83 7.80
C ALA A 214 -6.74 13.82 6.27
N LEU A 215 -5.66 13.50 5.56
CA LEU A 215 -5.66 13.38 4.10
C LEU A 215 -6.54 12.21 3.62
N PHE A 216 -6.56 11.09 4.34
CA PHE A 216 -7.45 9.97 4.09
C PHE A 216 -8.91 10.41 4.17
N VAL A 217 -9.31 11.09 5.25
CA VAL A 217 -10.67 11.63 5.43
C VAL A 217 -11.03 12.62 4.31
N VAL A 218 -10.12 13.53 3.96
CA VAL A 218 -10.35 14.50 2.87
C VAL A 218 -10.50 13.78 1.53
N GLY A 219 -9.65 12.80 1.23
CA GLY A 219 -9.75 12.00 0.01
C GLY A 219 -11.11 11.32 -0.15
N TYR A 220 -11.60 10.68 0.91
CA TYR A 220 -12.94 10.05 0.90
C TYR A 220 -14.07 11.08 0.87
N ALA A 221 -13.93 12.23 1.51
CA ALA A 221 -14.94 13.30 1.42
C ALA A 221 -15.08 13.79 -0.02
N VAL A 222 -13.97 13.99 -0.75
CA VAL A 222 -13.97 14.32 -2.19
C VAL A 222 -14.59 13.20 -3.01
N TYR A 223 -14.24 11.95 -2.74
CA TYR A 223 -14.78 10.79 -3.45
C TYR A 223 -16.30 10.64 -3.28
N PHE A 224 -16.83 10.80 -2.07
CA PHE A 224 -18.28 10.79 -1.83
C PHE A 224 -18.99 11.99 -2.44
N PHE A 225 -18.37 13.16 -2.38
CA PHE A 225 -18.87 14.35 -3.05
C PHE A 225 -19.06 14.09 -4.56
N LEU A 226 -18.10 13.43 -5.23
CA LEU A 226 -18.22 13.06 -6.65
C LEU A 226 -19.42 12.16 -6.93
N TRP A 227 -19.65 11.15 -6.09
CA TRP A 227 -20.81 10.27 -6.24
C TRP A 227 -22.13 11.01 -6.01
N ILE A 228 -22.20 11.90 -5.01
CA ILE A 228 -23.39 12.72 -4.74
C ILE A 228 -23.68 13.64 -5.93
N VAL A 229 -22.68 14.39 -6.40
CA VAL A 229 -22.83 15.31 -7.55
C VAL A 229 -23.24 14.54 -8.79
N GLY A 230 -22.57 13.44 -9.10
CA GLY A 230 -22.89 12.58 -10.26
C GLY A 230 -24.33 12.05 -10.21
N ALA A 231 -24.76 11.54 -9.05
CA ALA A 231 -26.10 11.03 -8.87
C ALA A 231 -27.17 12.11 -8.99
N VAL A 232 -26.95 13.29 -8.42
CA VAL A 232 -27.83 14.46 -8.53
C VAL A 232 -27.96 14.93 -9.97
N VAL A 233 -26.83 14.99 -10.72
CA VAL A 233 -26.81 15.40 -12.13
C VAL A 233 -27.55 14.37 -13.00
N VAL A 234 -27.30 13.08 -12.80
CA VAL A 234 -28.02 12.01 -13.52
C VAL A 234 -29.51 12.08 -13.23
N SER A 235 -29.91 12.22 -11.96
CA SER A 235 -31.32 12.40 -11.57
C SER A 235 -31.97 13.61 -12.24
N ALA A 236 -31.26 14.73 -12.35
CA ALA A 236 -31.76 15.93 -13.02
C ALA A 236 -32.00 15.70 -14.53
N ARG A 237 -31.20 14.87 -15.18
CA ARG A 237 -31.29 14.60 -16.63
C ARG A 237 -32.25 13.50 -17.01
N GLN A 238 -32.63 12.62 -16.08
CA GLN A 238 -33.56 11.52 -16.35
C GLN A 238 -35.01 11.95 -16.09
N ARG A 239 -35.94 11.39 -16.87
CA ARG A 239 -37.37 11.64 -16.69
C ARG A 239 -37.94 10.85 -15.51
N HIS A 240 -37.46 9.63 -15.31
CA HIS A 240 -37.97 8.69 -14.30
C HIS A 240 -36.85 8.24 -13.36
N GLY A 241 -37.18 8.08 -12.08
CA GLY A 241 -36.24 7.59 -11.07
C GLY A 241 -35.64 6.23 -11.39
N ARG A 242 -36.43 5.31 -11.98
CA ARG A 242 -35.96 3.99 -12.41
C ARG A 242 -34.81 4.06 -13.44
N SER A 243 -34.92 4.96 -14.41
CA SER A 243 -33.86 5.14 -15.43
C SER A 243 -32.60 5.72 -14.82
N ALA A 244 -32.73 6.68 -13.87
CA ALA A 244 -31.60 7.22 -13.14
C ALA A 244 -30.89 6.15 -12.32
N LEU A 245 -31.63 5.32 -11.60
CA LEU A 245 -31.09 4.23 -10.79
C LEU A 245 -30.30 3.22 -11.64
N VAL A 246 -30.91 2.74 -12.76
CA VAL A 246 -30.26 1.77 -13.65
C VAL A 246 -28.96 2.33 -14.24
N LEU A 247 -28.96 3.60 -14.68
CA LEU A 247 -27.77 4.25 -15.21
C LEU A 247 -26.67 4.38 -14.14
N LEU A 248 -27.03 4.81 -12.93
CA LEU A 248 -26.08 4.98 -11.83
C LEU A 248 -25.47 3.63 -11.37
N LEU A 249 -26.30 2.57 -11.29
CA LEU A 249 -25.81 1.23 -10.99
C LEU A 249 -24.88 0.71 -12.09
N GLY A 250 -25.19 1.00 -13.37
CA GLY A 250 -24.32 0.71 -14.51
C GLY A 250 -22.97 1.43 -14.40
N CYS A 251 -22.97 2.73 -14.06
CA CYS A 251 -21.76 3.51 -13.82
C CYS A 251 -20.94 2.95 -12.64
N TRP A 252 -21.61 2.56 -11.54
CA TRP A 252 -20.96 1.95 -10.40
C TRP A 252 -20.33 0.59 -10.77
N MET A 253 -21.05 -0.28 -11.44
CA MET A 253 -20.53 -1.58 -11.86
C MET A 253 -19.34 -1.43 -12.81
N LEU A 254 -19.45 -0.52 -13.79
CA LEU A 254 -18.36 -0.22 -14.71
C LEU A 254 -17.14 0.36 -13.97
N GLY A 255 -17.35 1.36 -13.11
CA GLY A 255 -16.28 2.07 -12.41
C GLY A 255 -15.63 1.25 -11.30
N CYS A 256 -16.41 0.61 -10.44
CA CYS A 256 -15.86 -0.07 -9.26
C CYS A 256 -15.49 -1.54 -9.48
N ILE A 257 -16.05 -2.21 -10.53
CA ILE A 257 -15.82 -3.64 -10.76
C ILE A 257 -15.11 -3.92 -12.07
N ILE A 258 -15.62 -3.42 -13.19
CA ILE A 258 -15.13 -3.80 -14.54
C ILE A 258 -13.82 -3.10 -14.87
N LEU A 259 -13.77 -1.77 -14.79
CA LEU A 259 -12.57 -0.99 -15.17
C LEU A 259 -11.33 -1.35 -14.34
N PRO A 260 -11.40 -1.55 -13.01
CA PRO A 260 -10.20 -1.93 -12.25
C PRO A 260 -9.61 -3.27 -12.68
N LYS A 261 -10.47 -4.25 -13.00
CA LYS A 261 -10.02 -5.55 -13.53
C LYS A 261 -9.47 -5.44 -14.94
N ALA A 262 -10.13 -4.65 -15.79
CA ALA A 262 -9.69 -4.44 -17.17
C ALA A 262 -8.32 -3.75 -17.22
N THR A 263 -8.10 -2.71 -16.43
CA THR A 263 -6.80 -1.98 -16.37
C THR A 263 -5.70 -2.85 -15.80
N ALA A 264 -5.98 -3.65 -14.77
CA ALA A 264 -5.01 -4.58 -14.20
C ALA A 264 -4.60 -5.66 -15.22
N ASN A 265 -5.58 -6.25 -15.93
CA ASN A 265 -5.31 -7.22 -16.99
C ASN A 265 -4.54 -6.60 -18.16
N LEU A 266 -4.89 -5.37 -18.56
CA LEU A 266 -4.18 -4.63 -19.60
C LEU A 266 -2.72 -4.41 -19.19
N GLY A 267 -2.48 -3.98 -17.92
CA GLY A 267 -1.14 -3.82 -17.38
C GLY A 267 -0.32 -5.11 -17.45
N ALA A 268 -0.88 -6.22 -16.98
CA ALA A 268 -0.22 -7.52 -17.02
C ALA A 268 0.06 -8.03 -18.45
N THR A 269 -0.82 -7.70 -19.42
CA THR A 269 -0.64 -8.07 -20.83
C THR A 269 0.43 -7.23 -21.52
N LEU A 270 0.47 -5.92 -21.25
CA LEU A 270 1.44 -5.01 -21.87
C LEU A 270 2.85 -5.13 -21.27
N PHE A 271 2.93 -5.46 -19.98
CA PHE A 271 4.18 -5.61 -19.24
C PHE A 271 4.20 -6.96 -18.52
N PRO A 272 4.42 -8.08 -19.25
CA PRO A 272 4.44 -9.41 -18.64
C PRO A 272 5.58 -9.54 -17.65
N THR A 273 5.30 -10.18 -16.51
CA THR A 273 6.31 -10.54 -15.51
C THR A 273 6.93 -11.90 -15.83
N ILE A 274 8.21 -12.05 -15.56
CA ILE A 274 8.88 -13.36 -15.58
C ILE A 274 8.41 -14.20 -14.39
N THR A 275 8.45 -15.51 -14.53
CA THR A 275 8.20 -16.43 -13.42
C THR A 275 9.33 -16.41 -12.41
N LYS A 276 9.05 -16.83 -11.16
CA LYS A 276 10.11 -16.96 -10.15
C LYS A 276 11.22 -17.90 -10.62
N ALA A 277 10.88 -19.01 -11.26
CA ALA A 277 11.86 -19.97 -11.76
C ALA A 277 12.77 -19.38 -12.85
N GLN A 278 12.22 -18.54 -13.75
CA GLN A 278 13.02 -17.81 -14.73
C GLN A 278 13.95 -16.80 -14.06
N MET A 279 13.42 -16.00 -13.11
CA MET A 279 14.22 -15.04 -12.36
C MET A 279 15.37 -15.73 -11.62
N ASP A 280 15.10 -16.84 -10.94
CA ASP A 280 16.12 -17.60 -10.21
C ASP A 280 17.19 -18.16 -11.17
N ALA A 281 16.80 -18.63 -12.36
CA ALA A 281 17.72 -19.10 -13.39
C ALA A 281 18.59 -17.98 -13.97
N ASP A 282 17.99 -16.83 -14.31
CA ASP A 282 18.70 -15.67 -14.87
C ASP A 282 19.69 -15.08 -13.85
N VAL A 283 19.30 -15.00 -12.57
CA VAL A 283 20.19 -14.56 -11.49
C VAL A 283 21.35 -15.55 -11.32
N HIS A 284 21.05 -16.86 -11.32
CA HIS A 284 22.10 -17.89 -11.19
C HIS A 284 23.11 -17.81 -12.35
N GLU A 285 22.66 -17.72 -13.59
CA GLU A 285 23.51 -17.55 -14.75
C GLU A 285 24.37 -16.27 -14.68
N ALA A 286 23.74 -15.14 -14.28
CA ALA A 286 24.46 -13.88 -14.14
C ALA A 286 25.48 -13.90 -12.99
N ALA A 287 25.14 -14.57 -11.87
CA ALA A 287 26.04 -14.71 -10.73
C ALA A 287 27.28 -15.57 -11.07
N GLN A 288 27.12 -16.60 -11.91
CA GLN A 288 28.26 -17.43 -12.37
C GLN A 288 29.29 -16.65 -13.19
N LYS A 289 28.92 -15.51 -13.78
CA LYS A 289 29.86 -14.62 -14.50
C LYS A 289 30.73 -13.80 -13.53
N GLY A 290 30.43 -13.82 -12.24
CA GLY A 290 31.17 -13.18 -11.16
C GLY A 290 32.23 -14.09 -10.51
N ILE A 291 32.81 -13.59 -9.42
CA ILE A 291 33.75 -14.35 -8.60
C ILE A 291 32.98 -15.39 -7.80
N ASN A 292 33.36 -16.64 -7.93
CA ASN A 292 32.86 -17.70 -7.06
C ASN A 292 33.73 -17.80 -5.79
N GLY A 293 33.28 -17.20 -4.69
CA GLY A 293 34.04 -17.24 -3.43
C GLY A 293 34.21 -18.63 -2.80
N HIS A 294 33.49 -19.64 -3.29
CA HIS A 294 33.56 -21.02 -2.82
C HIS A 294 34.40 -21.92 -3.76
N ASP A 295 34.82 -21.42 -4.92
CA ASP A 295 35.66 -22.16 -5.84
C ASP A 295 37.15 -21.76 -5.70
N PRO A 296 38.00 -22.62 -5.12
CA PRO A 296 39.43 -22.33 -5.00
C PRO A 296 40.17 -22.20 -6.35
N GLN A 297 39.56 -22.67 -7.44
CA GLN A 297 40.15 -22.65 -8.78
C GLN A 297 39.68 -21.45 -9.62
N ASP A 298 38.80 -20.60 -9.08
CA ASP A 298 38.36 -19.40 -9.79
C ASP A 298 39.53 -18.46 -10.07
N GLN A 299 39.79 -18.17 -11.37
CA GLN A 299 40.92 -17.35 -11.82
C GLN A 299 40.90 -15.93 -11.22
N ARG A 300 39.75 -15.39 -10.91
CA ARG A 300 39.60 -14.05 -10.28
C ARG A 300 40.02 -14.10 -8.83
N SER A 301 39.68 -15.16 -8.11
CA SER A 301 40.18 -15.43 -6.76
C SER A 301 41.73 -15.55 -6.77
N ALA A 302 42.27 -16.22 -7.75
CA ALA A 302 43.74 -16.31 -7.95
C ALA A 302 44.37 -14.93 -8.24
N ALA A 303 43.72 -14.07 -9.01
CA ALA A 303 44.19 -12.70 -9.27
C ALA A 303 44.20 -11.84 -8.01
N ILE A 304 43.17 -11.93 -7.15
CA ILE A 304 43.09 -11.22 -5.84
C ILE A 304 44.28 -11.69 -4.99
N LYS A 305 44.50 -12.98 -4.88
CA LYS A 305 45.60 -13.56 -4.13
C LYS A 305 46.96 -13.04 -4.64
N ALA A 306 47.21 -13.08 -5.94
CA ALA A 306 48.45 -12.59 -6.54
C ALA A 306 48.67 -11.09 -6.26
N ASN A 307 47.65 -10.27 -6.34
CA ASN A 307 47.74 -8.85 -6.04
C ASN A 307 48.07 -8.62 -4.55
N LEU A 308 47.51 -9.39 -3.63
CA LEU A 308 47.78 -9.29 -2.21
C LEU A 308 49.22 -9.70 -1.89
N LEU A 309 49.70 -10.81 -2.47
CA LEU A 309 51.09 -11.23 -2.30
C LEU A 309 52.06 -10.14 -2.74
N LYS A 310 51.80 -9.52 -3.89
CA LYS A 310 52.57 -8.39 -4.40
C LYS A 310 52.47 -7.16 -3.50
N GLN A 311 51.32 -6.82 -3.03
CA GLN A 311 51.06 -5.64 -2.18
C GLN A 311 51.78 -5.74 -0.83
N TYR A 312 51.81 -6.93 -0.24
CA TYR A 312 52.44 -7.18 1.04
C TYR A 312 53.93 -7.63 0.89
N GLY A 313 54.40 -7.82 -0.31
CA GLY A 313 55.78 -8.22 -0.57
C GLY A 313 56.13 -9.61 -0.05
N VAL A 314 55.17 -10.54 -0.02
CA VAL A 314 55.31 -11.89 0.48
C VAL A 314 55.16 -12.92 -0.65
N ASP A 315 55.79 -14.08 -0.50
CA ASP A 315 55.84 -15.14 -1.48
C ASP A 315 54.75 -16.22 -1.31
N SER A 316 54.11 -16.23 -0.16
CA SER A 316 53.09 -17.25 0.13
C SER A 316 51.91 -16.68 0.96
N GLU A 317 50.75 -17.34 0.86
CA GLU A 317 49.50 -16.94 1.55
C GLU A 317 49.64 -17.03 3.07
N GLU A 318 50.47 -17.96 3.56
CA GLU A 318 50.71 -18.16 5.01
C GLU A 318 51.35 -16.94 5.66
N LYS A 319 52.05 -16.12 4.90
CA LYS A 319 52.73 -14.91 5.37
C LYS A 319 51.85 -13.65 5.29
N LEU A 320 50.67 -13.77 4.71
CA LEU A 320 49.72 -12.63 4.63
C LEU A 320 49.11 -12.30 6.00
N PRO A 321 49.09 -11.02 6.39
CA PRO A 321 48.43 -10.59 7.64
C PRO A 321 46.92 -10.57 7.49
N VAL A 322 46.38 -10.88 6.31
CA VAL A 322 44.92 -10.84 5.96
C VAL A 322 44.49 -12.16 5.34
N SER A 323 43.21 -12.52 5.53
CA SER A 323 42.65 -13.71 4.91
C SER A 323 42.23 -13.42 3.48
N VAL A 324 42.85 -14.10 2.52
CA VAL A 324 42.46 -14.08 1.10
C VAL A 324 41.02 -14.51 0.93
N ALA A 325 40.59 -15.58 1.63
CA ALA A 325 39.22 -16.07 1.59
C ALA A 325 38.21 -15.02 2.02
N GLY A 326 38.48 -14.25 3.08
CA GLY A 326 37.58 -13.17 3.53
C GLY A 326 37.43 -12.05 2.51
N LEU A 327 38.51 -11.69 1.81
CA LEU A 327 38.49 -10.65 0.76
C LEU A 327 37.79 -11.16 -0.50
N VAL A 328 38.01 -12.40 -0.90
CA VAL A 328 37.32 -13.04 -2.03
C VAL A 328 35.84 -13.14 -1.76
N MET A 329 35.43 -13.53 -0.54
CA MET A 329 34.00 -13.53 -0.13
C MET A 329 33.37 -12.14 -0.16
N ALA A 330 34.10 -11.10 0.26
CA ALA A 330 33.59 -9.73 0.22
C ALA A 330 33.35 -9.25 -1.22
N GLU A 331 34.27 -9.57 -2.15
CA GLU A 331 34.14 -9.21 -3.56
C GLU A 331 33.06 -10.03 -4.27
N SER A 332 32.99 -11.34 -4.00
CA SER A 332 31.91 -12.23 -4.48
C SER A 332 30.54 -11.73 -4.04
N GLU A 333 30.39 -11.38 -2.75
CA GLU A 333 29.14 -10.83 -2.21
C GLU A 333 28.77 -9.49 -2.88
N ALA A 334 29.74 -8.60 -3.10
CA ALA A 334 29.49 -7.33 -3.76
C ALA A 334 28.98 -7.51 -5.19
N TYR A 335 29.56 -8.45 -5.93
CA TYR A 335 29.12 -8.77 -7.29
C TYR A 335 27.72 -9.41 -7.29
N THR A 336 27.52 -10.45 -6.50
CA THR A 336 26.25 -11.19 -6.43
C THR A 336 25.10 -10.30 -5.96
N SER A 337 25.33 -9.47 -4.92
CA SER A 337 24.35 -8.51 -4.46
C SER A 337 23.93 -7.52 -5.56
N LYS A 338 24.90 -7.05 -6.37
CA LYS A 338 24.61 -6.18 -7.52
C LYS A 338 23.73 -6.87 -8.58
N VAL A 339 24.02 -8.15 -8.87
CA VAL A 339 23.22 -8.97 -9.81
C VAL A 339 21.76 -9.06 -9.29
N TYR A 340 21.58 -9.46 -8.03
CA TYR A 340 20.25 -9.53 -7.42
C TYR A 340 19.52 -8.19 -7.46
N GLN A 341 20.19 -7.09 -7.06
CA GLN A 341 19.60 -5.75 -7.06
C GLN A 341 19.12 -5.33 -8.46
N GLN A 342 19.88 -5.67 -9.52
CA GLN A 342 19.48 -5.37 -10.90
C GLN A 342 18.21 -6.13 -11.28
N HIS A 343 18.15 -7.44 -11.06
CA HIS A 343 16.97 -8.26 -11.38
C HIS A 343 15.74 -7.86 -10.57
N PHE A 344 15.90 -7.56 -9.28
CA PHE A 344 14.79 -7.04 -8.44
C PHE A 344 14.33 -5.64 -8.87
N ALA A 345 15.25 -4.78 -9.29
CA ALA A 345 14.90 -3.45 -9.82
C ALA A 345 14.13 -3.57 -11.15
N ASP A 346 14.50 -4.51 -12.03
CA ASP A 346 13.79 -4.76 -13.28
C ASP A 346 12.37 -5.30 -13.04
N LEU A 347 12.22 -6.23 -12.10
CA LEU A 347 10.93 -6.75 -11.69
C LEU A 347 10.06 -5.64 -11.07
N THR A 348 10.63 -4.82 -10.18
CA THR A 348 9.94 -3.67 -9.56
C THR A 348 9.47 -2.70 -10.63
N ARG A 349 10.32 -2.31 -11.60
CA ARG A 349 9.94 -1.45 -12.72
C ARG A 349 8.80 -2.04 -13.57
N THR A 350 8.79 -3.35 -13.74
CA THR A 350 7.69 -4.02 -14.45
C THR A 350 6.38 -3.86 -13.71
N TYR A 351 6.34 -4.07 -12.39
CA TYR A 351 5.14 -3.84 -11.58
C TYR A 351 4.73 -2.36 -11.53
N GLU A 352 5.69 -1.44 -11.46
CA GLU A 352 5.41 0.01 -11.51
C GLU A 352 4.75 0.40 -12.85
N ARG A 353 5.22 -0.14 -13.98
CA ARG A 353 4.59 0.08 -15.30
C ARG A 353 3.18 -0.50 -15.38
N GLN A 354 2.94 -1.68 -14.80
CA GLN A 354 1.59 -2.25 -14.72
C GLN A 354 0.67 -1.36 -13.87
N ASN A 355 1.13 -0.91 -12.71
CA ASN A 355 0.37 -0.04 -11.80
C ASN A 355 0.10 1.33 -12.44
N ALA A 356 1.04 1.88 -13.18
CA ALA A 356 0.89 3.17 -13.85
C ALA A 356 -0.34 3.19 -14.80
N ILE A 357 -0.69 2.08 -15.46
CA ILE A 357 -1.91 1.99 -16.27
C ILE A 357 -3.16 2.24 -15.41
N SER A 358 -3.23 1.63 -14.23
CA SER A 358 -4.33 1.84 -13.29
C SER A 358 -4.33 3.26 -12.73
N ASP A 359 -3.17 3.84 -12.45
CA ASP A 359 -3.05 5.20 -11.92
C ASP A 359 -3.49 6.25 -12.94
N TRP A 360 -3.06 6.12 -14.21
CA TRP A 360 -3.53 6.97 -15.30
C TRP A 360 -5.03 6.80 -15.59
N ALA A 361 -5.56 5.60 -15.42
CA ALA A 361 -7.01 5.37 -15.52
C ALA A 361 -7.81 6.11 -14.42
N GLY A 362 -7.17 6.59 -13.35
CA GLY A 362 -7.73 7.51 -12.37
C GLY A 362 -8.27 8.82 -12.99
N LEU A 363 -7.70 9.28 -14.10
CA LEU A 363 -8.23 10.43 -14.85
C LEU A 363 -9.58 10.12 -15.52
N LEU A 364 -9.90 8.85 -15.78
CA LEU A 364 -11.16 8.41 -16.38
C LEU A 364 -12.14 7.85 -15.37
N ASN A 365 -11.66 7.50 -14.17
CA ASN A 365 -12.48 6.83 -13.16
C ASN A 365 -12.03 7.22 -11.73
N PRO A 366 -12.87 7.93 -10.95
CA PRO A 366 -12.49 8.37 -9.60
C PRO A 366 -12.23 7.22 -8.62
N TYR A 367 -12.78 6.01 -8.83
CA TYR A 367 -12.45 4.83 -8.05
C TYR A 367 -10.98 4.43 -8.22
N GLN A 368 -10.44 4.50 -9.45
CA GLN A 368 -9.04 4.23 -9.74
C GLN A 368 -8.09 5.27 -9.11
N ALA A 369 -8.59 6.48 -8.83
CA ALA A 369 -7.82 7.51 -8.16
C ALA A 369 -7.85 7.38 -6.62
N ILE A 370 -9.03 7.07 -6.03
CA ILE A 370 -9.12 6.95 -4.56
C ILE A 370 -8.38 5.73 -4.02
N ARG A 371 -8.32 4.62 -4.77
CA ARG A 371 -7.71 3.38 -4.32
C ARG A 371 -6.21 3.51 -4.01
N PRO A 372 -5.31 3.95 -4.94
CA PRO A 372 -3.90 4.14 -4.63
C PRO A 372 -3.69 5.22 -3.57
N LEU A 373 -4.49 6.30 -3.57
CA LEU A 373 -4.43 7.34 -2.54
C LEU A 373 -4.69 6.75 -1.14
N SER A 374 -5.72 5.94 -1.00
CA SER A 374 -6.09 5.26 0.25
C SER A 374 -4.99 4.34 0.76
N MET A 375 -4.51 3.41 -0.10
CA MET A 375 -3.43 2.47 0.25
C MET A 375 -2.12 3.19 0.58
N GLY A 376 -1.74 4.21 -0.19
CA GLY A 376 -0.50 4.96 0.04
C GLY A 376 -0.52 5.77 1.33
N LEU A 377 -1.66 6.39 1.68
CA LEU A 377 -1.85 7.04 2.97
C LEU A 377 -1.87 6.04 4.14
N ALA A 378 -2.45 4.86 3.92
CA ALA A 378 -2.43 3.77 4.90
C ALA A 378 -1.06 3.09 5.03
N GLY A 379 -0.11 3.31 4.11
CA GLY A 379 1.21 2.69 4.12
C GLY A 379 1.19 1.20 3.76
N SER A 380 0.18 0.77 3.01
CA SER A 380 -0.11 -0.62 2.64
C SER A 380 -0.01 -0.89 1.13
N ASP A 381 0.54 0.05 0.36
CA ASP A 381 0.72 -0.02 -1.08
C ASP A 381 2.04 -0.69 -1.50
N PHE A 382 2.24 -0.81 -2.82
CA PHE A 382 3.42 -1.40 -3.41
C PHE A 382 4.71 -0.62 -3.11
N ALA A 383 4.65 0.71 -3.09
CA ALA A 383 5.82 1.55 -2.84
C ALA A 383 6.37 1.35 -1.40
N HIS A 384 5.50 1.26 -0.39
CA HIS A 384 5.92 0.96 0.98
C HIS A 384 6.48 -0.47 1.12
N TYR A 385 5.94 -1.43 0.38
CA TYR A 385 6.50 -2.79 0.31
C TYR A 385 7.93 -2.79 -0.27
N VAL A 386 8.14 -2.12 -1.40
CA VAL A 386 9.46 -2.02 -2.04
C VAL A 386 10.46 -1.30 -1.13
N HIS A 387 10.04 -0.22 -0.47
CA HIS A 387 10.87 0.50 0.49
C HIS A 387 11.36 -0.39 1.64
N PHE A 388 10.46 -1.23 2.20
CA PHE A 388 10.85 -2.20 3.22
C PHE A 388 11.84 -3.23 2.66
N GLN A 389 11.60 -3.78 1.48
CA GLN A 389 12.46 -4.79 0.86
C GLN A 389 13.86 -4.23 0.60
N GLN A 390 13.96 -3.00 0.11
CA GLN A 390 15.23 -2.31 -0.11
C GLN A 390 15.98 -2.05 1.21
N ALA A 391 15.28 -1.65 2.27
CA ALA A 391 15.88 -1.45 3.59
C ALA A 391 16.40 -2.77 4.19
N ALA A 392 15.66 -3.86 4.03
CA ALA A 392 16.07 -5.19 4.48
C ALA A 392 17.31 -5.68 3.72
N GLU A 393 17.37 -5.50 2.40
CA GLU A 393 18.53 -5.86 1.58
C GLU A 393 19.76 -5.00 1.91
N ALA A 394 19.59 -3.70 2.09
CA ALA A 394 20.68 -2.81 2.50
C ALA A 394 21.29 -3.25 3.84
N TYR A 395 20.45 -3.64 4.80
CA TYR A 395 20.94 -4.18 6.08
C TYR A 395 21.63 -5.54 5.86
N ARG A 396 21.03 -6.47 5.08
CA ARG A 396 21.63 -7.78 4.77
C ARG A 396 23.03 -7.61 4.20
N TYR A 397 23.18 -6.77 3.18
CA TYR A 397 24.45 -6.51 2.54
C TYR A 397 25.49 -5.94 3.51
N GLN A 398 25.09 -4.96 4.33
CA GLN A 398 25.98 -4.39 5.35
C GLN A 398 26.42 -5.43 6.39
N LEU A 399 25.49 -6.27 6.85
CA LEU A 399 25.76 -7.35 7.79
C LEU A 399 26.78 -8.34 7.21
N VAL A 400 26.52 -8.86 6.02
CA VAL A 400 27.40 -9.85 5.36
C VAL A 400 28.77 -9.24 5.08
N GLN A 401 28.84 -8.01 4.57
CA GLN A 401 30.10 -7.32 4.35
C GLN A 401 30.88 -7.04 5.64
N ARG A 402 30.20 -6.77 6.76
CA ARG A 402 30.85 -6.66 8.07
C ARG A 402 31.46 -7.99 8.50
N LEU A 403 30.75 -9.11 8.31
CA LEU A 403 31.23 -10.45 8.63
C LEU A 403 32.42 -10.85 7.74
N ASN A 404 32.36 -10.55 6.42
CA ASN A 404 33.46 -10.77 5.48
C ASN A 404 34.70 -9.95 5.86
N ARG A 405 34.54 -8.69 6.31
CA ARG A 405 35.66 -7.87 6.80
C ARG A 405 36.27 -8.44 8.09
N LEU A 406 35.46 -8.95 9.01
CA LEU A 406 35.98 -9.64 10.20
C LEU A 406 36.79 -10.86 9.80
N GLN A 407 36.34 -11.65 8.83
CA GLN A 407 37.09 -12.76 8.29
C GLN A 407 38.40 -12.31 7.55
N ALA A 408 38.30 -11.25 6.76
CA ALA A 408 39.44 -10.69 6.06
C ALA A 408 40.55 -10.21 7.02
N GLY A 409 40.21 -9.71 8.18
CA GLY A 409 41.14 -9.31 9.24
C GLY A 409 41.80 -10.48 9.98
N MET A 410 41.47 -11.72 9.66
CA MET A 410 42.14 -12.91 10.20
C MET A 410 43.34 -13.26 9.33
N GLY A 411 44.45 -13.61 9.94
CA GLY A 411 45.62 -14.15 9.21
C GLY A 411 45.39 -15.58 8.71
N TYR A 412 46.30 -16.08 7.89
CA TYR A 412 46.22 -17.44 7.36
C TYR A 412 46.12 -18.53 8.43
N GLY A 413 46.83 -18.36 9.55
CA GLY A 413 46.79 -19.29 10.69
C GLY A 413 45.48 -19.30 11.45
N ASP A 414 44.63 -18.32 11.22
CA ASP A 414 43.34 -18.13 11.92
C ASP A 414 42.14 -18.70 11.15
N LYS A 415 42.35 -19.52 10.11
CA LYS A 415 41.25 -20.07 9.24
C LYS A 415 40.15 -20.76 9.99
N GLU A 416 40.44 -21.40 11.13
CA GLU A 416 39.44 -22.06 12.00
C GLU A 416 39.13 -21.23 13.25
N ARG A 417 39.67 -20.03 13.35
CA ARG A 417 39.44 -19.17 14.52
C ARG A 417 37.99 -18.82 14.65
N LYS A 418 37.45 -19.04 15.84
CA LYS A 418 36.10 -18.63 16.22
C LYS A 418 36.18 -17.30 16.96
N LEU A 419 35.36 -16.34 16.55
CA LEU A 419 35.19 -15.09 17.27
C LEU A 419 34.24 -15.26 18.43
N ASP A 420 34.45 -14.44 19.47
CA ASP A 420 33.68 -14.44 20.71
C ASP A 420 32.22 -14.01 20.46
N ALA A 421 31.32 -14.54 21.27
CA ALA A 421 29.92 -14.15 21.34
C ALA A 421 29.70 -12.64 21.57
N ALA A 422 30.64 -11.94 22.22
CA ALA A 422 30.61 -10.48 22.34
C ALA A 422 30.65 -9.76 20.98
N THR A 423 31.30 -10.35 19.98
CA THR A 423 31.36 -9.80 18.61
C THR A 423 29.97 -9.74 17.98
N TRP A 424 29.13 -10.76 18.19
CA TRP A 424 27.77 -10.83 17.61
C TRP A 424 26.85 -9.85 18.30
N ARG A 425 27.01 -9.66 19.62
CA ARG A 425 26.24 -8.67 20.40
C ARG A 425 26.52 -7.23 20.01
N ALA A 426 27.71 -6.95 19.46
CA ALA A 426 28.09 -5.63 18.97
C ALA A 426 27.56 -5.31 17.55
N ILE A 427 26.92 -6.26 16.88
CA ILE A 427 26.32 -6.06 15.56
C ILE A 427 24.91 -5.48 15.76
N PRO A 428 24.61 -4.28 15.21
CA PRO A 428 23.25 -3.71 15.27
C PRO A 428 22.22 -4.64 14.63
N THR A 429 21.04 -4.76 15.23
CA THR A 429 19.92 -5.49 14.65
C THR A 429 19.18 -4.65 13.62
N PHE A 430 18.41 -5.33 12.76
CA PHE A 430 17.57 -4.64 11.78
C PHE A 430 16.49 -3.80 12.47
N ALA A 431 16.46 -2.51 12.16
CA ALA A 431 15.44 -1.56 12.62
C ALA A 431 14.88 -0.80 11.42
N TYR A 432 13.67 -1.20 11.00
CA TYR A 432 13.01 -0.53 9.88
C TYR A 432 12.40 0.80 10.30
N GLN A 433 12.67 1.83 9.52
CA GLN A 433 12.03 3.14 9.62
C GLN A 433 11.08 3.33 8.44
N ALA A 434 9.79 3.46 8.74
CA ALA A 434 8.79 3.73 7.72
C ALA A 434 8.99 5.14 7.12
N PRO A 435 8.79 5.31 5.81
CA PRO A 435 8.95 6.61 5.17
C PRO A 435 7.85 7.59 5.64
N PRO A 436 8.18 8.89 5.76
CA PRO A 436 7.21 9.91 6.19
C PRO A 436 6.15 10.16 5.12
N VAL A 437 5.03 10.80 5.53
CA VAL A 437 3.92 11.14 4.62
C VAL A 437 4.37 11.97 3.42
N GLY A 438 5.35 12.87 3.60
CA GLY A 438 5.90 13.67 2.49
C GLY A 438 6.50 12.82 1.37
N TRP A 439 7.15 11.70 1.70
CA TRP A 439 7.64 10.76 0.70
C TRP A 439 6.47 10.09 -0.05
N ALA A 440 5.43 9.66 0.67
CA ALA A 440 4.26 9.07 0.05
C ALA A 440 3.53 10.05 -0.89
N LEU A 441 3.38 11.31 -0.47
CA LEU A 441 2.75 12.36 -1.29
C LEU A 441 3.48 12.58 -2.61
N GLY A 442 4.78 12.31 -2.70
CA GLY A 442 5.55 12.47 -3.94
C GLY A 442 4.98 11.66 -5.12
N TYR A 443 4.56 10.41 -4.91
CA TYR A 443 3.96 9.57 -5.95
C TYR A 443 2.43 9.54 -5.92
N LEU A 444 1.81 10.02 -4.84
CA LEU A 444 0.35 10.14 -4.74
C LEU A 444 -0.22 11.42 -5.39
N LEU A 445 0.64 12.27 -5.98
CA LEU A 445 0.20 13.49 -6.65
C LEU A 445 -0.77 13.21 -7.80
N LEU A 446 -0.49 12.23 -8.66
CA LEU A 446 -1.37 11.91 -9.80
C LEU A 446 -2.76 11.45 -9.34
N PRO A 447 -2.94 10.49 -8.42
CA PRO A 447 -4.24 10.14 -7.88
C PRO A 447 -4.97 11.32 -7.21
N ALA A 448 -4.26 12.14 -6.43
CA ALA A 448 -4.85 13.29 -5.75
C ALA A 448 -5.34 14.35 -6.75
N LEU A 449 -4.50 14.71 -7.75
CA LEU A 449 -4.87 15.63 -8.81
C LEU A 449 -6.04 15.08 -9.65
N ALA A 450 -6.06 13.79 -9.96
CA ALA A 450 -7.17 13.17 -10.67
C ALA A 450 -8.50 13.33 -9.91
N LEU A 451 -8.53 13.10 -8.60
CA LEU A 451 -9.71 13.34 -7.78
C LEU A 451 -10.14 14.81 -7.78
N LEU A 452 -9.20 15.74 -7.67
CA LEU A 452 -9.49 17.18 -7.71
C LEU A 452 -10.03 17.61 -9.08
N LEU A 453 -9.43 17.12 -10.17
CA LEU A 453 -9.90 17.38 -11.54
C LEU A 453 -11.33 16.86 -11.74
N TRP A 454 -11.62 15.66 -11.23
CA TRP A 454 -12.97 15.13 -11.22
C TRP A 454 -13.93 16.01 -10.42
N ALA A 455 -13.54 16.47 -9.23
CA ALA A 455 -14.38 17.31 -8.38
C ALA A 455 -14.72 18.65 -9.07
N VAL A 456 -13.72 19.30 -9.66
CA VAL A 456 -13.92 20.57 -10.38
C VAL A 456 -14.70 20.32 -11.67
N GLY A 457 -14.29 19.35 -12.49
CA GLY A 457 -14.88 19.08 -13.80
C GLY A 457 -16.34 18.63 -13.70
N LEU A 458 -16.64 17.68 -12.78
CA LEU A 458 -18.00 17.18 -12.58
C LEU A 458 -18.91 18.26 -11.99
N SER A 459 -18.42 19.08 -11.05
CA SER A 459 -19.18 20.20 -10.50
C SER A 459 -19.50 21.24 -11.59
N TRP A 460 -18.51 21.65 -12.37
CA TRP A 460 -18.69 22.64 -13.43
C TRP A 460 -19.61 22.14 -14.55
N LEU A 461 -19.37 20.93 -15.09
CA LEU A 461 -20.18 20.34 -16.13
C LEU A 461 -21.58 20.01 -15.59
N GLY A 462 -21.68 19.46 -14.37
CA GLY A 462 -22.92 19.11 -13.73
C GLY A 462 -23.84 20.31 -13.55
N LEU A 463 -23.32 21.44 -13.08
CA LEU A 463 -24.11 22.66 -12.94
C LEU A 463 -24.62 23.17 -14.30
N LYS A 464 -23.82 23.14 -15.35
CA LYS A 464 -24.24 23.51 -16.71
C LYS A 464 -25.34 22.57 -17.24
N LEU A 465 -25.25 21.28 -16.94
CA LEU A 465 -26.27 20.29 -17.33
C LEU A 465 -27.58 20.46 -16.56
N ILE A 466 -27.49 20.84 -15.27
CA ILE A 466 -28.66 21.10 -14.43
C ILE A 466 -29.45 22.33 -14.93
N ASP A 467 -28.77 23.40 -15.34
CA ASP A 467 -29.45 24.59 -15.88
C ASP A 467 -30.25 24.28 -17.17
N LYS A 468 -29.83 23.31 -17.94
CA LYS A 468 -30.49 22.84 -19.15
C LYS A 468 -31.51 21.73 -18.90
N THR A 469 -31.85 21.47 -17.64
CA THR A 469 -32.79 20.41 -17.26
C THR A 469 -34.20 20.80 -17.69
N PRO A 470 -34.93 19.94 -18.42
CA PRO A 470 -36.33 20.19 -18.75
C PRO A 470 -37.17 20.15 -17.45
N VAL A 471 -38.01 21.13 -17.28
CA VAL A 471 -38.91 21.26 -16.12
C VAL A 471 -40.25 20.53 -16.34
N VAL A 472 -40.44 20.07 -17.57
CA VAL A 472 -41.66 19.34 -18.03
C VAL A 472 -41.27 17.93 -18.47
#